data_38c337f499f8afd4c96e57cecb745706
#
_entry.id   38c337f499f8afd4c96e57cecb745706
#
_cell.length_a   1.000
_cell.length_b   1.000
_cell.length_c   1.000
_cell.angle_alpha   90.00
_cell.angle_beta   90.00
_cell.angle_gamma   90.00
#
_symmetry.space_group_name_H-M   'P 1'
#
loop_
_entity.id
_entity.type
_entity.pdbx_description
1 polymer ?
#
loop_
_entity_poly.entity_id
_entity_poly.type
_entity_poly.pdbx_seq_one_letter_code
_entity_poly.pdbx_strand_id
1 'polypeptide(L)'
;MASKYDSSLDKPVNGEEEWKKRWSVFGVSISSVYYRKFSQFIGCNVNIVPANISRWYIESSLNDMRYDEFYEDKNNYDRILPQGILPRTILRMIAGVYYDKDYNILGNKDMSDESLNFYLKDEKRFIIKPTLDRETKSGYGVKLFHRENNRFIDTSGAIFSKDFFLKILLKSTEQLKMSYL
;
A
#
# COMPACT_ATOMS: atom_id res chain seq x y z
N MET A 1 -7.94 1.50 14.22
CA MET A 1 -9.13 2.35 14.51
C MET A 1 -10.34 1.67 13.90
N ALA A 2 -11.32 1.27 14.70
CA ALA A 2 -12.58 0.78 14.18
C ALA A 2 -13.28 1.95 13.48
N SER A 3 -13.60 1.81 12.21
CA SER A 3 -14.41 2.77 11.46
C SER A 3 -15.74 2.93 12.21
N LYS A 4 -16.03 4.14 12.69
CA LYS A 4 -17.36 4.43 13.23
C LYS A 4 -18.38 4.15 12.14
N TYR A 5 -19.30 3.23 12.41
CA TYR A 5 -20.42 2.96 11.54
C TYR A 5 -21.24 4.25 11.35
N ASP A 6 -21.42 4.68 10.13
CA ASP A 6 -22.22 5.86 9.81
C ASP A 6 -23.67 5.45 9.55
N SER A 7 -24.53 5.69 10.52
CA SER A 7 -25.97 5.36 10.44
C SER A 7 -26.71 6.11 9.31
N SER A 8 -26.12 7.16 8.74
CA SER A 8 -26.71 7.84 7.58
C SER A 8 -26.77 6.95 6.34
N LEU A 9 -25.93 5.92 6.30
CA LEU A 9 -25.87 4.94 5.21
C LEU A 9 -26.99 3.87 5.29
N ASP A 10 -27.79 3.85 6.36
CA ASP A 10 -28.91 2.91 6.49
C ASP A 10 -30.13 3.33 5.67
N LYS A 11 -30.24 4.60 5.35
CA LYS A 11 -31.41 5.14 4.63
C LYS A 11 -31.21 5.08 3.12
N PRO A 12 -32.20 4.60 2.35
CA PRO A 12 -32.18 4.66 0.91
C PRO A 12 -32.00 6.10 0.39
N VAL A 13 -31.30 6.23 -0.71
CA VAL A 13 -31.09 7.52 -1.40
C VAL A 13 -31.73 7.51 -2.78
N ASN A 14 -31.90 8.69 -3.37
CA ASN A 14 -32.52 8.83 -4.69
C ASN A 14 -31.79 8.01 -5.75
N GLY A 15 -32.53 7.34 -6.64
CA GLY A 15 -31.98 6.52 -7.73
C GLY A 15 -31.41 5.16 -7.33
N GLU A 16 -31.47 4.78 -6.05
CA GLU A 16 -30.88 3.51 -5.57
C GLU A 16 -31.51 2.27 -6.23
N GLU A 17 -32.83 2.24 -6.39
CA GLU A 17 -33.51 1.11 -7.01
C GLU A 17 -33.21 1.03 -8.52
N GLU A 18 -33.15 2.15 -9.20
CA GLU A 18 -32.73 2.20 -10.60
C GLU A 18 -31.28 1.76 -10.76
N TRP A 19 -30.40 2.18 -9.87
CA TRP A 19 -29.02 1.75 -9.81
C TRP A 19 -28.90 0.22 -9.60
N LYS A 20 -29.65 -0.36 -8.65
CA LYS A 20 -29.70 -1.81 -8.44
C LYS A 20 -30.18 -2.53 -9.71
N LYS A 21 -31.27 -2.07 -10.30
CA LYS A 21 -31.80 -2.66 -11.53
C LYS A 21 -30.78 -2.63 -12.67
N ARG A 22 -30.09 -1.51 -12.85
CA ARG A 22 -29.06 -1.35 -13.88
C ARG A 22 -27.94 -2.38 -13.74
N TRP A 23 -27.44 -2.55 -12.54
CA TRP A 23 -26.26 -3.39 -12.28
C TRP A 23 -26.60 -4.85 -11.97
N SER A 24 -27.86 -5.18 -11.73
CA SER A 24 -28.30 -6.58 -11.51
C SER A 24 -28.12 -7.48 -12.74
N VAL A 25 -27.96 -6.90 -13.91
CA VAL A 25 -27.68 -7.62 -15.17
C VAL A 25 -26.43 -8.53 -15.08
N PHE A 26 -25.51 -8.21 -14.22
CA PHE A 26 -24.31 -9.03 -13.98
C PHE A 26 -24.57 -10.27 -13.10
N GLY A 27 -25.80 -10.44 -12.58
CA GLY A 27 -26.15 -11.62 -11.77
C GLY A 27 -25.49 -11.71 -10.41
N VAL A 28 -24.88 -10.62 -9.94
CA VAL A 28 -24.15 -10.56 -8.65
C VAL A 28 -24.87 -9.68 -7.65
N SER A 29 -24.75 -10.02 -6.37
CA SER A 29 -25.24 -9.17 -5.28
C SER A 29 -24.43 -7.88 -5.20
N ILE A 30 -25.11 -6.74 -5.21
CA ILE A 30 -24.48 -5.42 -5.08
C ILE A 30 -24.91 -4.76 -3.77
N SER A 31 -23.94 -4.07 -3.12
CA SER A 31 -24.19 -3.43 -1.83
C SER A 31 -24.76 -2.02 -2.00
N SER A 32 -25.97 -1.81 -1.51
CA SER A 32 -26.60 -0.47 -1.46
C SER A 32 -25.78 0.54 -0.64
N VAL A 33 -25.08 0.07 0.38
CA VAL A 33 -24.20 0.92 1.20
C VAL A 33 -23.10 1.57 0.35
N TYR A 34 -22.59 0.83 -0.65
CA TYR A 34 -21.60 1.38 -1.59
C TYR A 34 -22.19 2.57 -2.37
N TYR A 35 -23.37 2.39 -2.97
CA TYR A 35 -24.04 3.46 -3.70
C TYR A 35 -24.32 4.69 -2.81
N ARG A 36 -24.88 4.48 -1.62
CA ARG A 36 -25.20 5.53 -0.65
C ARG A 36 -23.96 6.31 -0.24
N LYS A 37 -22.85 5.62 0.03
CA LYS A 37 -21.58 6.25 0.41
C LYS A 37 -21.03 7.12 -0.72
N PHE A 38 -20.99 6.63 -1.95
CA PHE A 38 -20.48 7.39 -3.07
C PHE A 38 -21.40 8.55 -3.47
N SER A 39 -22.72 8.37 -3.35
CA SER A 39 -23.69 9.42 -3.62
C SER A 39 -23.53 10.65 -2.72
N GLN A 40 -22.97 10.50 -1.52
CA GLN A 40 -22.65 11.63 -0.64
C GLN A 40 -21.57 12.55 -1.21
N PHE A 41 -20.65 12.01 -2.02
CA PHE A 41 -19.52 12.78 -2.58
C PHE A 41 -19.77 13.31 -3.98
N ILE A 42 -20.41 12.49 -4.83
CA ILE A 42 -20.55 12.80 -6.27
C ILE A 42 -22.00 12.98 -6.71
N GLY A 43 -22.94 12.94 -5.76
CA GLY A 43 -24.37 12.95 -6.06
C GLY A 43 -24.92 11.59 -6.50
N CYS A 44 -26.24 11.46 -6.50
CA CYS A 44 -26.93 10.23 -6.92
C CYS A 44 -26.79 10.04 -8.43
N ASN A 45 -26.09 8.99 -8.84
CA ASN A 45 -25.84 8.69 -10.24
C ASN A 45 -25.89 7.17 -10.47
N VAL A 46 -26.82 6.72 -11.29
CA VAL A 46 -26.99 5.29 -11.63
C VAL A 46 -25.80 4.69 -12.36
N ASN A 47 -24.86 5.49 -12.84
CA ASN A 47 -23.62 5.04 -13.46
C ASN A 47 -22.48 4.78 -12.45
N ILE A 48 -22.68 4.98 -11.15
CA ILE A 48 -21.71 4.57 -10.14
C ILE A 48 -21.50 3.06 -10.25
N VAL A 49 -20.31 2.65 -10.69
CA VAL A 49 -20.00 1.24 -10.87
C VAL A 49 -19.83 0.56 -9.52
N PRO A 50 -20.57 -0.52 -9.19
CA PRO A 50 -20.35 -1.28 -7.96
C PRO A 50 -18.93 -1.84 -7.87
N ALA A 51 -18.32 -1.79 -6.67
CA ALA A 51 -16.93 -2.21 -6.49
C ALA A 51 -16.66 -3.66 -6.90
N ASN A 52 -17.61 -4.57 -6.63
CA ASN A 52 -17.47 -5.98 -7.03
C ASN A 52 -17.56 -6.15 -8.56
N ILE A 53 -18.38 -5.35 -9.25
CA ILE A 53 -18.45 -5.38 -10.71
C ILE A 53 -17.17 -4.79 -11.31
N SER A 54 -16.66 -3.67 -10.78
CA SER A 54 -15.37 -3.13 -11.20
C SER A 54 -14.29 -4.21 -11.10
N ARG A 55 -14.14 -4.80 -9.92
CA ARG A 55 -13.05 -5.73 -9.63
C ARG A 55 -13.16 -7.05 -10.40
N TRP A 56 -14.35 -7.67 -10.43
CA TRP A 56 -14.49 -9.04 -10.95
C TRP A 56 -14.77 -9.12 -12.45
N TYR A 57 -15.34 -8.05 -13.04
CA TYR A 57 -15.71 -8.04 -14.44
C TYR A 57 -14.90 -7.05 -15.27
N ILE A 58 -14.77 -5.79 -14.81
CA ILE A 58 -14.10 -4.76 -15.60
C ILE A 58 -12.59 -4.94 -15.52
N GLU A 59 -12.03 -4.97 -14.31
CA GLU A 59 -10.58 -5.09 -14.11
C GLU A 59 -10.05 -6.40 -14.69
N SER A 60 -10.73 -7.53 -14.43
CA SER A 60 -10.33 -8.82 -14.98
C SER A 60 -10.42 -8.92 -16.50
N SER A 61 -11.28 -8.13 -17.14
CA SER A 61 -11.40 -8.07 -18.59
C SER A 61 -10.38 -7.14 -19.25
N LEU A 62 -9.93 -6.11 -18.53
CA LEU A 62 -8.98 -5.12 -19.03
C LEU A 62 -7.52 -5.48 -18.70
N ASN A 63 -7.31 -6.15 -17.57
CA ASN A 63 -5.99 -6.50 -17.07
C ASN A 63 -5.82 -8.03 -17.06
N ASP A 64 -4.68 -8.49 -17.54
CA ASP A 64 -4.31 -9.89 -17.38
C ASP A 64 -3.84 -10.13 -15.93
N MET A 65 -4.71 -10.77 -15.15
CA MET A 65 -4.47 -11.06 -13.73
C MET A 65 -3.19 -11.88 -13.47
N ARG A 66 -2.61 -12.50 -14.50
CA ARG A 66 -1.31 -13.20 -14.37
C ARG A 66 -0.16 -12.27 -14.09
N TYR A 67 -0.31 -10.98 -14.42
CA TYR A 67 0.72 -9.96 -14.19
C TYR A 67 0.45 -9.10 -12.95
N ASP A 68 -0.63 -9.34 -12.21
CA ASP A 68 -0.98 -8.54 -11.02
C ASP A 68 0.17 -8.47 -10.03
N GLU A 69 0.79 -9.60 -9.70
CA GLU A 69 1.91 -9.64 -8.77
C GLU A 69 3.09 -8.79 -9.22
N PHE A 70 3.36 -8.77 -10.53
CA PHE A 70 4.44 -7.96 -11.08
C PHE A 70 4.14 -6.46 -10.95
N TYR A 71 2.90 -6.05 -11.25
CA TYR A 71 2.49 -4.66 -11.16
C TYR A 71 2.21 -4.19 -9.73
N GLU A 72 1.81 -5.08 -8.84
CA GLU A 72 1.62 -4.77 -7.43
C GLU A 72 2.93 -4.70 -6.64
N ASP A 73 4.00 -5.35 -7.11
CA ASP A 73 5.29 -5.31 -6.44
C ASP A 73 5.95 -3.93 -6.60
N LYS A 74 5.96 -3.20 -5.50
CA LYS A 74 6.56 -1.85 -5.42
C LYS A 74 8.06 -1.83 -5.75
N ASN A 75 8.73 -2.98 -5.70
CA ASN A 75 10.13 -3.09 -6.14
C ASN A 75 10.28 -2.86 -7.65
N ASN A 76 9.25 -3.16 -8.44
CA ASN A 76 9.29 -2.98 -9.89
C ASN A 76 8.96 -1.55 -10.34
N TYR A 77 8.40 -0.71 -9.48
CA TYR A 77 7.91 0.62 -9.85
C TYR A 77 9.00 1.53 -10.44
N ASP A 78 10.22 1.44 -9.94
CA ASP A 78 11.36 2.24 -10.44
C ASP A 78 11.74 1.88 -11.90
N ARG A 79 11.32 0.70 -12.38
CA ARG A 79 11.56 0.22 -13.75
C ARG A 79 10.40 0.52 -14.69
N ILE A 80 9.18 0.63 -14.13
CA ILE A 80 7.94 0.78 -14.90
C ILE A 80 7.57 2.25 -15.04
N LEU A 81 7.77 3.04 -13.98
CA LEU A 81 7.33 4.43 -13.93
C LEU A 81 8.44 5.40 -14.31
N PRO A 82 8.10 6.55 -14.92
CA PRO A 82 9.07 7.58 -15.25
C PRO A 82 9.84 8.07 -14.01
N GLN A 83 11.10 8.46 -14.24
CA GLN A 83 11.92 9.04 -13.18
C GLN A 83 11.28 10.30 -12.59
N GLY A 84 11.42 10.49 -11.28
CA GLY A 84 10.93 11.67 -10.56
C GLY A 84 9.48 11.60 -10.08
N ILE A 85 8.73 10.56 -10.45
CA ILE A 85 7.36 10.35 -9.93
C ILE A 85 7.39 9.67 -8.55
N LEU A 86 8.38 8.81 -8.32
CA LEU A 86 8.51 8.04 -7.09
C LEU A 86 9.47 8.69 -6.11
N PRO A 87 9.23 8.50 -4.79
CA PRO A 87 10.22 8.80 -3.78
C PRO A 87 11.51 8.02 -4.05
N ARG A 88 12.66 8.64 -3.75
CA ARG A 88 13.96 7.98 -3.90
C ARG A 88 14.04 6.71 -3.06
N THR A 89 14.32 5.59 -3.70
CA THR A 89 14.58 4.32 -3.01
C THR A 89 15.95 4.39 -2.33
N ILE A 90 16.01 3.96 -1.08
CA ILE A 90 17.25 3.82 -0.31
C ILE A 90 17.72 2.37 -0.39
N LEU A 91 16.86 1.47 0.07
CA LEU A 91 17.09 0.04 0.15
C LEU A 91 15.82 -0.71 -0.24
N ARG A 92 16.00 -1.94 -0.68
CA ARG A 92 14.92 -2.90 -0.87
C ARG A 92 15.33 -4.28 -0.41
N MET A 93 14.36 -5.08 -0.02
CA MET A 93 14.55 -6.50 0.27
C MET A 93 13.64 -7.31 -0.65
N ILE A 94 14.22 -8.23 -1.39
CA ILE A 94 13.52 -9.11 -2.32
C ILE A 94 13.91 -10.54 -1.98
N ALA A 95 12.95 -11.38 -1.64
CA ALA A 95 13.18 -12.78 -1.27
C ALA A 95 14.29 -12.96 -0.20
N GLY A 96 14.34 -12.05 0.78
CA GLY A 96 15.31 -12.11 1.88
C GLY A 96 16.73 -11.62 1.55
N VAL A 97 16.93 -11.07 0.35
CA VAL A 97 18.19 -10.44 -0.08
C VAL A 97 18.05 -8.95 -0.10
N TYR A 98 19.02 -8.21 0.43
CA TYR A 98 19.04 -6.75 0.40
C TYR A 98 19.73 -6.24 -0.87
N TYR A 99 19.13 -5.20 -1.44
CA TYR A 99 19.63 -4.50 -2.61
C TYR A 99 19.63 -2.98 -2.36
N ASP A 100 20.55 -2.30 -3.02
CA ASP A 100 20.53 -0.84 -3.11
C ASP A 100 19.47 -0.33 -4.10
N LYS A 101 19.47 0.99 -4.33
CA LYS A 101 18.57 1.63 -5.29
C LYS A 101 18.74 1.12 -6.73
N ASP A 102 19.95 0.68 -7.08
CA ASP A 102 20.33 0.25 -8.44
C ASP A 102 20.28 -1.28 -8.60
N TYR A 103 19.70 -2.00 -7.62
CA TYR A 103 19.59 -3.45 -7.55
C TYR A 103 20.93 -4.20 -7.39
N ASN A 104 21.97 -3.53 -6.91
CA ASN A 104 23.19 -4.24 -6.51
C ASN A 104 22.94 -4.98 -5.19
N ILE A 105 23.40 -6.22 -5.11
CA ILE A 105 23.27 -7.04 -3.91
C ILE A 105 24.14 -6.48 -2.80
N LEU A 106 23.55 -6.24 -1.63
CA LEU A 106 24.24 -5.74 -0.44
C LEU A 106 24.53 -6.85 0.58
N GLY A 107 23.77 -7.91 0.56
CA GLY A 107 23.90 -9.05 1.46
C GLY A 107 22.57 -9.75 1.69
N ASN A 108 22.64 -10.87 2.39
CA ASN A 108 21.49 -11.65 2.82
C ASN A 108 20.89 -11.05 4.11
N LYS A 109 20.02 -11.83 4.79
CA LYS A 109 19.31 -11.46 6.03
C LYS A 109 20.20 -10.85 7.14
N ASP A 110 21.51 -11.00 7.05
CA ASP A 110 22.50 -10.55 8.02
C ASP A 110 23.16 -9.23 7.62
N MET A 111 22.42 -8.32 6.99
CA MET A 111 22.94 -6.98 6.74
C MET A 111 23.42 -6.37 8.06
N SER A 112 24.73 -6.04 8.13
CA SER A 112 25.33 -5.53 9.36
C SER A 112 24.76 -4.16 9.71
N ASP A 113 24.79 -3.85 11.00
CA ASP A 113 24.45 -2.54 11.53
C ASP A 113 25.22 -1.40 10.86
N GLU A 114 26.46 -1.65 10.50
CA GLU A 114 27.33 -0.68 9.83
C GLU A 114 26.84 -0.38 8.42
N SER A 115 26.46 -1.42 7.66
CA SER A 115 25.90 -1.28 6.31
C SER A 115 24.59 -0.48 6.34
N LEU A 116 23.68 -0.80 7.25
CA LEU A 116 22.43 -0.05 7.37
C LEU A 116 22.67 1.43 7.74
N ASN A 117 23.60 1.69 8.66
CA ASN A 117 23.96 3.07 8.99
C ASN A 117 24.55 3.83 7.81
N PHE A 118 25.37 3.17 7.00
CA PHE A 118 25.94 3.79 5.81
C PHE A 118 24.83 4.29 4.87
N TYR A 119 23.80 3.47 4.63
CA TYR A 119 22.70 3.85 3.76
C TYR A 119 21.73 4.87 4.37
N LEU A 120 21.59 4.90 5.69
CA LEU A 120 20.67 5.79 6.39
C LEU A 120 21.34 7.02 7.01
N LYS A 121 22.67 7.16 6.93
CA LYS A 121 23.40 8.22 7.64
C LYS A 121 22.93 9.64 7.34
N ASP A 122 22.55 9.89 6.09
CA ASP A 122 22.14 11.21 5.60
C ASP A 122 20.61 11.39 5.56
N GLU A 123 19.86 10.33 5.93
CA GLU A 123 18.41 10.35 5.82
C GLU A 123 17.76 10.86 7.11
N LYS A 124 17.12 12.01 7.03
CA LYS A 124 16.36 12.60 8.14
C LYS A 124 14.98 11.99 8.29
N ARG A 125 14.35 11.61 7.18
CA ARG A 125 13.02 10.99 7.14
C ARG A 125 13.00 9.90 6.08
N PHE A 126 12.35 8.79 6.39
CA PHE A 126 12.16 7.71 5.45
C PHE A 126 10.92 6.90 5.79
N ILE A 127 10.44 6.16 4.81
CA ILE A 127 9.27 5.29 4.93
C ILE A 127 9.67 3.87 4.60
N ILE A 128 9.16 2.92 5.39
CA ILE A 128 9.25 1.50 5.13
C ILE A 128 7.89 1.01 4.67
N LYS A 129 7.84 0.28 3.58
CA LYS A 129 6.61 -0.28 3.02
C LYS A 129 6.82 -1.75 2.68
N PRO A 130 5.86 -2.63 2.95
CA PRO A 130 5.79 -3.93 2.28
C PRO A 130 5.71 -3.71 0.77
N THR A 131 6.36 -4.55 0.00
CA THR A 131 6.40 -4.39 -1.46
C THR A 131 5.22 -5.04 -2.14
N LEU A 132 4.72 -6.16 -1.59
CA LEU A 132 3.50 -6.82 -2.04
C LEU A 132 2.33 -6.50 -1.12
N ASP A 133 1.18 -6.21 -1.72
CA ASP A 133 -0.02 -5.77 -1.01
C ASP A 133 -0.98 -6.91 -0.63
N ARG A 134 -0.59 -8.17 -0.81
CA ARG A 134 -1.46 -9.34 -0.61
C ARG A 134 -2.14 -9.41 0.77
N GLU A 135 -1.47 -8.89 1.80
CA GLU A 135 -2.00 -8.89 3.18
C GLU A 135 -2.28 -7.48 3.71
N THR A 136 -1.94 -6.45 2.97
CA THR A 136 -1.88 -5.07 3.47
C THR A 136 -2.86 -4.14 2.78
N LYS A 137 -4.14 -4.47 2.86
CA LYS A 137 -5.19 -3.54 2.44
C LYS A 137 -5.04 -2.22 3.21
N SER A 138 -4.88 -1.11 2.48
CA SER A 138 -4.95 0.25 3.03
C SER A 138 -3.80 0.69 3.95
N GLY A 139 -2.54 0.45 3.54
CA GLY A 139 -1.38 1.01 4.24
C GLY A 139 -0.94 0.23 5.48
N TYR A 140 -1.46 -0.97 5.69
CA TYR A 140 -0.96 -1.85 6.74
C TYR A 140 0.52 -2.15 6.54
N GLY A 141 1.30 -2.17 7.62
CA GLY A 141 2.75 -2.42 7.58
C GLY A 141 3.59 -1.23 7.07
N VAL A 142 2.97 -0.14 6.63
CA VAL A 142 3.67 1.10 6.28
C VAL A 142 4.10 1.81 7.55
N LYS A 143 5.40 2.13 7.65
CA LYS A 143 5.97 2.84 8.80
C LYS A 143 6.78 4.02 8.35
N LEU A 144 6.50 5.16 8.95
CA LEU A 144 7.22 6.42 8.74
C LEU A 144 8.13 6.68 9.93
N PHE A 145 9.38 6.99 9.65
CA PHE A 145 10.39 7.32 10.65
C PHE A 145 11.03 8.66 10.38
N HIS A 146 11.41 9.33 11.45
CA HIS A 146 12.39 10.40 11.41
C HIS A 146 13.56 10.04 12.32
N ARG A 147 14.72 10.59 12.03
CA ARG A 147 15.96 10.34 12.76
C ARG A 147 16.35 11.54 13.61
N GLU A 148 16.58 11.28 14.89
CA GLU A 148 17.15 12.24 15.84
C GLU A 148 18.24 11.56 16.66
N ASN A 149 19.42 12.18 16.74
CA ASN A 149 20.53 11.71 17.59
C ASN A 149 20.80 10.19 17.49
N ASN A 150 20.89 9.63 16.31
CA ASN A 150 21.03 8.19 16.06
C ASN A 150 19.88 7.30 16.54
N ARG A 151 18.71 7.87 16.81
CA ARG A 151 17.48 7.13 17.14
C ARG A 151 16.47 7.28 16.03
N PHE A 152 15.65 6.27 15.84
CA PHE A 152 14.55 6.28 14.90
C PHE A 152 13.25 6.49 15.67
N ILE A 153 12.46 7.46 15.29
CA ILE A 153 11.21 7.82 15.95
C ILE A 153 10.10 7.67 14.91
N ASP A 154 9.06 6.92 15.25
CA ASP A 154 7.90 6.78 14.38
C ASP A 154 6.86 7.90 14.58
N THR A 155 5.79 7.87 13.80
CA THR A 155 4.71 8.87 13.88
C THR A 155 3.93 8.88 15.19
N SER A 156 4.04 7.82 16.01
CA SER A 156 3.44 7.77 17.34
C SER A 156 4.34 8.39 18.43
N GLY A 157 5.57 8.75 18.06
CA GLY A 157 6.61 9.20 19.00
C GLY A 157 7.34 8.04 19.68
N ALA A 158 7.10 6.80 19.26
CA ALA A 158 7.85 5.67 19.79
C ALA A 158 9.30 5.70 19.31
N ILE A 159 10.22 5.55 20.25
CA ILE A 159 11.66 5.61 20.01
C ILE A 159 12.17 4.17 19.80
N PHE A 160 12.83 3.96 18.69
CA PHE A 160 13.42 2.67 18.34
C PHE A 160 14.95 2.76 18.42
N SER A 161 15.54 1.85 19.19
CA SER A 161 16.96 1.62 19.08
C SER A 161 17.30 1.04 17.70
N LYS A 162 18.52 1.21 17.29
CA LYS A 162 19.05 0.66 16.06
C LYS A 162 18.81 -0.86 15.92
N ASP A 163 19.10 -1.62 17.00
CA ASP A 163 18.92 -3.07 17.03
C ASP A 163 17.46 -3.50 16.89
N PHE A 164 16.54 -2.74 17.45
CA PHE A 164 15.12 -3.01 17.32
C PHE A 164 14.61 -2.69 15.91
N PHE A 165 15.14 -1.62 15.31
CA PHE A 165 14.83 -1.25 13.93
C PHE A 165 15.26 -2.34 12.95
N LEU A 166 16.45 -2.89 13.11
CA LEU A 166 16.91 -4.06 12.36
C LEU A 166 16.00 -5.27 12.56
N LYS A 167 15.57 -5.54 13.79
CA LYS A 167 14.61 -6.62 14.08
C LYS A 167 13.25 -6.41 13.39
N ILE A 168 12.79 -5.19 13.22
CA ILE A 168 11.57 -4.89 12.44
C ILE A 168 11.80 -5.22 10.96
N LEU A 169 12.93 -4.81 10.41
CA LEU A 169 13.30 -5.13 9.02
C LEU A 169 13.42 -6.63 8.81
N LEU A 170 14.04 -7.34 9.75
CA LEU A 170 14.26 -8.79 9.68
C LEU A 170 12.99 -9.61 9.95
N LYS A 171 12.05 -9.10 10.75
CA LYS A 171 10.78 -9.80 11.05
C LYS A 171 9.74 -9.70 9.95
N SER A 172 9.81 -8.69 9.11
CA SER A 172 8.97 -8.62 7.92
C SER A 172 9.57 -9.56 6.87
N THR A 173 9.13 -10.79 6.92
CA THR A 173 9.82 -11.97 6.41
C THR A 173 9.92 -12.07 4.89
N GLU A 174 9.36 -11.16 4.10
CA GLU A 174 9.28 -11.47 2.68
C GLU A 174 9.72 -10.35 1.73
N GLN A 175 9.24 -9.16 1.86
CA GLN A 175 9.62 -8.09 0.91
C GLN A 175 9.39 -6.68 1.50
N LEU A 176 10.42 -5.87 1.54
CA LEU A 176 10.35 -4.49 2.01
C LEU A 176 10.97 -3.53 1.01
N LYS A 177 10.42 -2.32 0.94
CA LYS A 177 11.03 -1.19 0.27
C LYS A 177 11.16 -0.02 1.24
N MET A 178 12.35 0.53 1.34
CA MET A 178 12.63 1.75 2.09
C MET A 178 12.86 2.90 1.12
N SER A 179 12.15 3.99 1.32
CA SER A 179 12.22 5.16 0.46
C SER A 179 12.33 6.45 1.27
N TYR A 180 12.96 7.45 0.68
CA TYR A 180 13.01 8.81 1.19
C TYR A 180 11.62 9.49 1.07
N LEU A 181 11.33 10.42 2.00
CA LEU A 181 10.16 11.30 1.98
C LEU A 181 10.57 12.74 1.78
#